data_3f2ba7c74d8b9a7a19ff3ec3ab72d9a0
#
_entry.id   3f2ba7c74d8b9a7a19ff3ec3ab72d9a0
#
_cell.length_a   1.000
_cell.length_b   1.000
_cell.length_c   1.000
_cell.angle_alpha   90.00
_cell.angle_beta   90.00
_cell.angle_gamma   90.00
#
_symmetry.space_group_name_H-M   'P 1'
#
loop_
_entity.id
_entity.type
_entity.pdbx_description
1 polymer ?
#
loop_
_entity_poly.entity_id
_entity_poly.type
_entity_poly.pdbx_seq_one_letter_code
_entity_poly.pdbx_strand_id
1 'polypeptide(L)' 'MSVPKSPYDASTIATLRQAMNEVISDRRFAERKFVTALEVAEHIFSQASAGERDLSRLKQGVFEKLATAA' A
#
# COMPACT_ATOMS: atom_id res chain seq x y z
N MET A 1 -21.96 -24.08 2.23
CA MET A 1 -21.98 -22.65 2.51
C MET A 1 -20.69 -22.04 2.05
N SER A 2 -20.77 -21.01 1.26
CA SER A 2 -19.56 -20.38 0.76
C SER A 2 -19.22 -19.18 1.62
N VAL A 3 -17.95 -19.07 1.95
CA VAL A 3 -17.43 -17.87 2.58
C VAL A 3 -17.36 -16.81 1.49
N PRO A 4 -17.80 -15.56 1.77
CA PRO A 4 -17.65 -14.50 0.79
C PRO A 4 -16.19 -14.40 0.40
N LYS A 5 -15.93 -14.47 -0.88
CA LYS A 5 -14.56 -14.35 -1.35
C LYS A 5 -14.15 -12.91 -1.28
N SER A 6 -13.09 -12.66 -0.53
CA SER A 6 -12.40 -11.40 -0.63
C SER A 6 -11.85 -11.28 -2.06
N PRO A 7 -11.86 -10.09 -2.68
CA PRO A 7 -11.18 -9.89 -3.96
C PRO A 7 -9.69 -10.13 -3.86
N TYR A 8 -9.19 -10.30 -2.64
CA TYR A 8 -7.77 -10.51 -2.39
C TYR A 8 -7.57 -11.88 -1.76
N ASP A 9 -6.77 -12.73 -2.40
CA ASP A 9 -6.40 -14.01 -1.81
C ASP A 9 -5.29 -13.80 -0.77
N ALA A 10 -4.89 -14.88 -0.09
CA ALA A 10 -3.88 -14.79 0.96
C ALA A 10 -2.55 -14.25 0.43
N SER A 11 -2.18 -14.64 -0.79
CA SER A 11 -0.95 -14.17 -1.41
C SER A 11 -0.99 -12.67 -1.67
N THR A 12 -2.12 -12.18 -2.17
CA THR A 12 -2.29 -10.75 -2.42
C THR A 12 -2.24 -9.97 -1.11
N ILE A 13 -2.94 -10.47 -0.08
CA ILE A 13 -2.93 -9.80 1.22
C ILE A 13 -1.52 -9.71 1.79
N ALA A 14 -0.74 -10.79 1.64
CA ALA A 14 0.65 -10.79 2.10
C ALA A 14 1.47 -9.73 1.36
N THR A 15 1.25 -9.59 0.05
CA THR A 15 1.94 -8.58 -0.75
C THR A 15 1.56 -7.17 -0.31
N LEU A 16 0.27 -6.92 -0.08
CA LEU A 16 -0.19 -5.59 0.38
C LEU A 16 0.39 -5.26 1.74
N ARG A 17 0.42 -6.24 2.64
CA ARG A 17 0.99 -6.06 3.96
C ARG A 17 2.49 -5.76 3.89
N GLN A 18 3.19 -6.48 3.04
CA GLN A 18 4.62 -6.27 2.85
C GLN A 18 4.89 -4.88 2.29
N ALA A 19 4.09 -4.46 1.29
CA ALA A 19 4.24 -3.13 0.71
C ALA A 19 4.07 -2.06 1.80
N MET A 20 3.04 -2.20 2.61
CA MET A 20 2.78 -1.25 3.70
C MET A 20 3.94 -1.21 4.69
N ASN A 21 4.40 -2.40 5.13
CA ASN A 21 5.49 -2.46 6.10
C ASN A 21 6.77 -1.84 5.56
N GLU A 22 7.07 -2.08 4.30
CA GLU A 22 8.28 -1.54 3.70
C GLU A 22 8.19 -0.02 3.53
N VAL A 23 7.01 0.48 3.18
CA VAL A 23 6.83 1.93 3.05
C VAL A 23 6.95 2.63 4.40
N ILE A 24 6.26 2.14 5.42
CA ILE A 24 6.27 2.82 6.73
C ILE A 24 7.63 2.70 7.42
N SER A 25 8.46 1.73 7.01
CA SER A 25 9.82 1.59 7.53
C SER A 25 10.83 2.39 6.71
N ASP A 26 10.39 3.00 5.62
CA ASP A 26 11.28 3.75 4.74
C ASP A 26 11.45 5.18 5.27
N ARG A 27 12.66 5.73 5.07
CA ARG A 27 12.96 7.09 5.49
C ARG A 27 12.01 8.10 4.86
N ARG A 28 11.62 7.89 3.62
CA ARG A 28 10.73 8.82 2.91
C ARG A 28 9.42 8.99 3.64
N PHE A 29 8.88 7.92 4.21
CA PHE A 29 7.67 8.01 5.02
C PHE A 29 7.96 8.74 6.34
N ALA A 30 9.07 8.41 6.99
CA ALA A 30 9.42 9.01 8.28
C ALA A 30 9.61 10.53 8.17
N GLU A 31 10.03 11.02 7.00
CA GLU A 31 10.23 12.44 6.76
C GLU A 31 8.94 13.21 6.49
N ARG A 32 7.82 12.51 6.32
CA ARG A 32 6.53 13.13 6.00
C ARG A 32 5.64 13.10 7.24
N LYS A 33 5.72 14.16 8.04
CA LYS A 33 5.05 14.23 9.34
C LYS A 33 3.54 14.20 9.26
N PHE A 34 2.97 14.62 8.12
CA PHE A 34 1.53 14.73 7.98
C PHE A 34 0.90 13.55 7.24
N VAL A 35 1.71 12.57 6.83
CA VAL A 35 1.22 11.38 6.16
C VAL A 35 1.16 10.25 7.19
N THR A 36 -0.01 9.65 7.35
CA THR A 36 -0.21 8.60 8.34
C THR A 36 -0.11 7.22 7.69
N ALA A 37 0.09 6.21 8.53
CA ALA A 37 0.08 4.83 8.06
C ALA A 37 -1.26 4.47 7.42
N LEU A 38 -2.35 5.06 7.91
CA LEU A 38 -3.67 4.84 7.33
C LEU A 38 -3.74 5.35 5.90
N GLU A 39 -3.18 6.52 5.64
CA GLU A 39 -3.14 7.07 4.28
C GLU A 39 -2.33 6.19 3.34
N VAL A 40 -1.21 5.64 3.84
CA VAL A 40 -0.41 4.70 3.08
C VAL A 40 -1.24 3.46 2.73
N ALA A 41 -1.93 2.91 3.73
CA ALA A 41 -2.76 1.73 3.53
C ALA A 41 -3.87 2.02 2.51
N GLU A 42 -4.55 3.16 2.63
CA GLU A 42 -5.61 3.54 1.70
C GLU A 42 -5.10 3.64 0.28
N HIS A 43 -3.92 4.21 0.09
CA HIS A 43 -3.35 4.34 -1.24
C HIS A 43 -2.98 2.99 -1.83
N ILE A 44 -2.37 2.11 -1.01
CA ILE A 44 -2.03 0.77 -1.44
C ILE A 44 -3.28 -0.01 -1.84
N PHE A 45 -4.34 0.06 -1.02
CA PHE A 45 -5.58 -0.63 -1.35
C PHE A 45 -6.24 -0.05 -2.59
N SER A 46 -6.15 1.26 -2.80
CA SER A 46 -6.67 1.89 -4.00
C SER A 46 -5.98 1.34 -5.25
N GLN A 47 -4.67 1.20 -5.22
CA GLN A 47 -3.92 0.63 -6.34
C GLN A 47 -4.29 -0.83 -6.55
N ALA A 48 -4.42 -1.59 -5.47
CA ALA A 48 -4.80 -3.00 -5.56
C ALA A 48 -6.20 -3.15 -6.16
N SER A 49 -7.11 -2.26 -5.80
CA SER A 49 -8.47 -2.26 -6.36
C SER A 49 -8.47 -1.97 -7.86
N ALA A 50 -7.48 -1.20 -8.31
CA ALA A 50 -7.30 -0.91 -9.74
C ALA A 50 -6.59 -2.06 -10.49
N GLY A 51 -6.22 -3.12 -9.77
CA GLY A 51 -5.60 -4.30 -10.38
C GLY A 51 -4.12 -4.45 -10.14
N GLU A 52 -3.48 -3.50 -9.45
CA GLU A 52 -2.05 -3.59 -9.22
C GLU A 52 -1.73 -4.68 -8.21
N ARG A 53 -0.78 -5.55 -8.54
CA ARG A 53 -0.38 -6.66 -7.68
C ARG A 53 1.13 -6.75 -7.49
N ASP A 54 1.89 -5.93 -8.20
CA ASP A 54 3.34 -5.96 -8.10
C ASP A 54 3.80 -5.15 -6.90
N LEU A 55 4.60 -5.78 -6.03
CA LEU A 55 5.08 -5.14 -4.80
C LEU A 55 5.83 -3.84 -5.09
N SER A 56 6.73 -3.86 -6.06
CA SER A 56 7.53 -2.69 -6.39
C SER A 56 6.66 -1.53 -6.86
N ARG A 57 5.65 -1.82 -7.67
CA ARG A 57 4.75 -0.79 -8.18
C ARG A 57 3.85 -0.23 -7.10
N LEU A 58 3.37 -1.09 -6.20
CA LEU A 58 2.57 -0.64 -5.06
C LEU A 58 3.37 0.35 -4.22
N LYS A 59 4.62 0.03 -3.92
CA LYS A 59 5.48 0.91 -3.16
C LYS A 59 5.79 2.19 -3.92
N GLN A 60 6.10 2.06 -5.20
CA GLN A 60 6.43 3.22 -6.02
C GLN A 60 5.28 4.22 -6.06
N GLY A 61 4.05 3.74 -6.20
CA GLY A 61 2.89 4.61 -6.20
C GLY A 61 2.77 5.42 -4.91
N VAL A 62 3.05 4.77 -3.78
CA VAL A 62 3.02 5.47 -2.49
C VAL A 62 4.15 6.50 -2.42
N PHE A 63 5.35 6.14 -2.84
CA PHE A 63 6.46 7.07 -2.78
C PHE A 63 6.24 8.28 -3.68
N GLU A 64 5.61 8.10 -4.83
CA GLU A 64 5.24 9.21 -5.69
C GLU A 64 4.25 10.13 -4.99
N LYS A 65 3.28 9.55 -4.28
CA LYS A 65 2.33 10.35 -3.52
C LYS A 65 3.04 11.11 -2.39
N LEU A 66 3.97 10.48 -1.71
CA LEU A 66 4.75 11.15 -0.67
C LEU A 66 5.56 12.30 -1.23
N ALA A 67 6.12 12.13 -2.42
CA ALA A 67 6.92 13.16 -3.06
C ALA A 67 6.09 14.38 -3.45
N THR A 68 4.80 14.18 -3.76
CA THR A 68 3.92 15.27 -4.15
C THR A 68 3.13 15.85 -2.98
N ALA A 69 3.15 15.20 -1.82
CA ALA A 69 2.49 15.72 -0.63
C ALA A 69 3.29 16.92 -0.12
N ALA A 70 2.67 18.06 -0.13
CA ALA A 70 3.31 19.29 0.31
C ALA A 70 3.16 19.46 1.83
#